data_f158174faec6774c1d9a1f51d50981be
#
_entry.id   f158174faec6774c1d9a1f51d50981be
#
_cell.length_a   1.000
_cell.length_b   1.000
_cell.length_c   1.000
_cell.angle_alpha   90.00
_cell.angle_beta   90.00
_cell.angle_gamma   90.00
#
_symmetry.space_group_name_H-M   'P 1'
#
loop_
_entity.id
_entity.type
_entity.pdbx_description
1 polymer ?
#
loop_
_entity_poly.entity_id
_entity_poly.type
_entity_poly.pdbx_seq_one_letter_code
_entity_poly.pdbx_strand_id
1 'polypeptide(L)'
;MTERPRTAAYAVALLLGMLVSTTTHAGGGCNPEPLAPARVADAASTALRTAAALDAHDAPVALIARVGQDLSEHGLVYSHAGFAVRDHASGRWSVVHLLNECGTHASGLYVQGLVNFFADDLVTQDARIVWLQPAHAERLASHLVGLPQASLFQPRYNLIARPDSTQYQNSTSWILETLAATQPASGDIRTRHIAYALALATGFEPDVLRIAYTRRVAGGLFGGNVSFSDHPVATRLSGRYPVVTVRAILGWLDRSALAHEQAEWRGGVLQAQPGPG
;
A
#
# COMPACT_ATOMS: atom_id res chain seq x y z
N MET A 1 -65.15 -3.91 -28.51
CA MET A 1 -64.18 -2.78 -28.23
C MET A 1 -63.69 -3.00 -26.82
N THR A 2 -62.50 -3.54 -26.69
CA THR A 2 -61.88 -3.91 -25.40
C THR A 2 -60.63 -3.05 -25.23
N GLU A 3 -60.70 -2.08 -24.31
CA GLU A 3 -59.52 -1.27 -23.89
C GLU A 3 -58.57 -2.12 -23.07
N ARG A 4 -57.31 -2.15 -23.46
CA ARG A 4 -56.19 -2.73 -22.67
C ARG A 4 -55.60 -1.67 -21.73
N PRO A 5 -55.29 -1.99 -20.50
CA PRO A 5 -54.68 -1.03 -19.60
C PRO A 5 -53.19 -0.81 -19.93
N ARG A 6 -52.81 0.44 -20.16
CA ARG A 6 -51.44 0.94 -20.41
C ARG A 6 -50.62 1.24 -19.15
N THR A 7 -51.01 0.72 -18.00
CA THR A 7 -50.45 1.12 -16.71
C THR A 7 -49.31 0.22 -16.16
N ALA A 8 -49.03 -0.92 -16.80
CA ALA A 8 -47.97 -1.83 -16.33
C ALA A 8 -46.55 -1.51 -16.81
N ALA A 9 -46.39 -0.68 -17.85
CA ALA A 9 -45.08 -0.41 -18.46
C ALA A 9 -44.29 0.68 -17.73
N TYR A 10 -44.94 1.53 -16.94
CA TYR A 10 -44.24 2.65 -16.26
C TYR A 10 -43.68 2.28 -14.89
N ALA A 11 -44.12 1.23 -14.25
CA ALA A 11 -43.66 0.80 -12.94
C ALA A 11 -42.28 0.10 -12.99
N VAL A 12 -41.92 -0.53 -14.10
CA VAL A 12 -40.61 -1.19 -14.27
C VAL A 12 -39.51 -0.20 -14.62
N ALA A 13 -39.85 0.90 -15.30
CA ALA A 13 -38.87 1.94 -15.65
C ALA A 13 -38.40 2.81 -14.45
N LEU A 14 -39.23 2.93 -13.40
CA LEU A 14 -38.91 3.73 -12.21
C LEU A 14 -38.09 2.96 -11.17
N LEU A 15 -38.04 1.64 -11.21
CA LEU A 15 -37.20 0.81 -10.33
C LEU A 15 -35.76 0.64 -10.83
N LEU A 16 -35.47 0.90 -12.11
CA LEU A 16 -34.13 0.90 -12.66
C LEU A 16 -33.38 2.23 -12.47
N GLY A 17 -34.06 3.29 -12.04
CA GLY A 17 -33.47 4.64 -11.92
C GLY A 17 -32.83 4.96 -10.58
N MET A 18 -32.88 4.09 -9.56
CA MET A 18 -32.37 4.37 -8.21
C MET A 18 -31.13 3.53 -7.81
N LEU A 19 -30.49 2.88 -8.74
CA LEU A 19 -29.12 2.39 -8.52
C LEU A 19 -28.14 3.50 -8.88
N VAL A 20 -28.19 4.62 -8.15
CA VAL A 20 -27.07 5.57 -8.10
C VAL A 20 -25.94 4.84 -7.39
N SER A 21 -25.06 4.27 -8.18
CA SER A 21 -23.81 3.66 -7.74
C SER A 21 -22.99 4.73 -7.03
N THR A 22 -22.98 4.71 -5.71
CA THR A 22 -21.88 5.31 -4.98
C THR A 22 -20.66 4.46 -5.33
N THR A 23 -19.87 4.93 -6.29
CA THR A 23 -18.56 4.38 -6.61
C THR A 23 -17.69 4.54 -5.37
N THR A 24 -17.60 3.50 -4.56
CA THR A 24 -16.56 3.42 -3.53
C THR A 24 -15.24 3.26 -4.27
N HIS A 25 -14.51 4.35 -4.42
CA HIS A 25 -13.17 4.36 -5.01
C HIS A 25 -12.20 3.74 -4.00
N ALA A 26 -11.79 2.52 -4.25
CA ALA A 26 -10.60 1.96 -3.63
C ALA A 26 -9.39 2.51 -4.41
N GLY A 27 -8.65 3.42 -3.82
CA GLY A 27 -7.61 4.24 -4.46
C GLY A 27 -8.14 5.64 -4.76
N GLY A 28 -7.29 6.67 -4.65
CA GLY A 28 -7.67 8.06 -4.85
C GLY A 28 -8.53 8.24 -6.11
N GLY A 29 -9.53 9.09 -6.05
CA GLY A 29 -10.51 9.25 -7.11
C GLY A 29 -9.88 9.47 -8.48
N CYS A 30 -10.39 8.78 -9.52
CA CYS A 30 -9.86 8.87 -10.89
C CYS A 30 -10.09 10.23 -11.55
N ASN A 31 -10.76 11.15 -10.89
CA ASN A 31 -10.83 12.58 -11.21
C ASN A 31 -10.17 13.34 -10.07
N PRO A 32 -8.87 13.63 -10.15
CA PRO A 32 -8.22 14.41 -9.11
C PRO A 32 -8.79 15.83 -9.13
N GLU A 33 -9.61 16.15 -8.13
CA GLU A 33 -9.89 17.55 -7.84
C GLU A 33 -8.58 18.22 -7.40
N PRO A 34 -8.37 19.50 -7.75
CA PRO A 34 -7.21 20.24 -7.26
C PRO A 34 -7.16 20.17 -5.73
N LEU A 35 -6.00 19.82 -5.19
CA LEU A 35 -5.82 19.78 -3.74
C LEU A 35 -6.07 21.18 -3.16
N ALA A 36 -6.87 21.25 -2.11
CA ALA A 36 -7.09 22.49 -1.36
C ALA A 36 -5.73 23.02 -0.84
N PRO A 37 -5.48 24.33 -0.89
CA PRO A 37 -4.22 24.93 -0.43
C PRO A 37 -3.82 24.51 1.00
N ALA A 38 -4.78 24.35 1.90
CA ALA A 38 -4.53 23.88 3.26
C ALA A 38 -3.92 22.46 3.26
N ARG A 39 -4.45 21.54 2.44
CA ARG A 39 -3.89 20.18 2.33
C ARG A 39 -2.46 20.16 1.78
N VAL A 40 -2.16 21.05 0.84
CA VAL A 40 -0.78 21.21 0.33
C VAL A 40 0.14 21.72 1.44
N ALA A 41 -0.30 22.67 2.24
CA ALA A 41 0.46 23.20 3.39
C ALA A 41 0.70 22.12 4.47
N ASP A 42 -0.32 21.31 4.78
CA ASP A 42 -0.22 20.19 5.72
C ASP A 42 0.76 19.14 5.22
N ALA A 43 0.68 18.76 3.94
CA ALA A 43 1.59 17.83 3.30
C ALA A 43 3.04 18.34 3.33
N ALA A 44 3.26 19.61 2.99
CA ALA A 44 4.57 20.24 3.04
C ALA A 44 5.13 20.27 4.48
N SER A 45 4.30 20.60 5.45
CA SER A 45 4.68 20.59 6.88
C SER A 45 5.08 19.17 7.34
N THR A 46 4.30 18.16 6.97
CA THR A 46 4.61 16.75 7.29
C THR A 46 5.88 16.29 6.59
N ALA A 47 6.06 16.66 5.32
CA ALA A 47 7.26 16.33 4.55
C ALA A 47 8.54 16.94 5.18
N LEU A 48 8.49 18.20 5.59
CA LEU A 48 9.63 18.88 6.24
C LEU A 48 9.98 18.24 7.59
N ARG A 49 8.97 17.92 8.41
CA ARG A 49 9.18 17.22 9.69
C ARG A 49 9.77 15.81 9.46
N THR A 50 9.25 15.10 8.47
CA THR A 50 9.76 13.77 8.10
C THR A 50 11.20 13.86 7.61
N ALA A 51 11.53 14.82 6.74
CA ALA A 51 12.89 15.03 6.28
C ALA A 51 13.84 15.34 7.43
N ALA A 52 13.46 16.21 8.37
CA ALA A 52 14.26 16.52 9.55
C ALA A 52 14.51 15.28 10.44
N ALA A 53 13.49 14.44 10.64
CA ALA A 53 13.64 13.18 11.37
C ALA A 53 14.57 12.20 10.64
N LEU A 54 14.44 12.08 9.32
CA LEU A 54 15.31 11.25 8.49
C LEU A 54 16.75 11.76 8.49
N ASP A 55 16.95 13.09 8.50
CA ASP A 55 18.28 13.72 8.52
C ASP A 55 19.01 13.57 9.86
N ALA A 56 18.27 13.33 10.93
CA ALA A 56 18.85 13.08 12.25
C ALA A 56 19.51 11.70 12.37
N HIS A 57 19.30 10.81 11.41
CA HIS A 57 19.88 9.46 11.37
C HIS A 57 20.82 9.33 10.18
N ASP A 58 21.93 8.60 10.35
CA ASP A 58 22.90 8.37 9.27
C ASP A 58 22.55 7.12 8.43
N ALA A 59 21.26 6.92 8.16
CA ALA A 59 20.78 5.81 7.34
C ALA A 59 20.57 6.26 5.89
N PRO A 60 20.98 5.48 4.87
CA PRO A 60 20.81 5.83 3.46
C PRO A 60 19.36 5.66 2.99
N VAL A 61 18.55 4.89 3.70
CA VAL A 61 17.15 4.62 3.39
C VAL A 61 16.35 4.32 4.66
N ALA A 62 15.06 4.69 4.64
CA ALA A 62 14.10 4.28 5.66
C ALA A 62 12.79 3.84 4.99
N LEU A 63 12.06 2.91 5.62
CA LEU A 63 10.67 2.63 5.28
C LEU A 63 9.80 3.73 5.88
N ILE A 64 8.93 4.33 5.07
CA ILE A 64 7.92 5.29 5.54
C ILE A 64 6.53 4.78 5.20
N ALA A 65 5.57 4.98 6.12
CA ALA A 65 4.18 4.60 5.94
C ALA A 65 3.26 5.79 6.23
N ARG A 66 2.08 5.81 5.56
CA ARG A 66 1.10 6.90 5.67
C ARG A 66 -0.34 6.36 5.75
N VAL A 67 -1.26 7.21 6.23
CA VAL A 67 -2.69 6.92 6.37
C VAL A 67 -3.43 7.45 5.14
N GLY A 68 -3.31 6.75 4.00
CA GLY A 68 -3.92 7.15 2.73
C GLY A 68 -5.41 6.81 2.63
N GLN A 69 -5.84 5.73 3.29
CA GLN A 69 -7.23 5.28 3.28
C GLN A 69 -7.65 4.90 4.69
N ASP A 70 -8.93 5.09 5.00
CA ASP A 70 -9.50 4.59 6.25
C ASP A 70 -9.70 3.07 6.17
N LEU A 71 -8.85 2.35 6.88
CA LEU A 71 -8.88 0.90 7.03
C LEU A 71 -9.20 0.48 8.48
N SER A 72 -9.77 1.38 9.28
CA SER A 72 -10.09 1.17 10.69
C SER A 72 -11.03 -0.02 10.92
N GLU A 73 -11.96 -0.29 9.98
CA GLU A 73 -12.84 -1.47 10.03
C GLU A 73 -12.07 -2.81 10.00
N HIS A 74 -10.83 -2.80 9.51
CA HIS A 74 -9.94 -3.96 9.51
C HIS A 74 -8.88 -3.86 10.63
N GLY A 75 -8.97 -2.86 11.49
CA GLY A 75 -7.99 -2.59 12.54
C GLY A 75 -6.61 -2.18 11.99
N LEU A 76 -6.56 -1.64 10.77
CA LEU A 76 -5.34 -1.16 10.13
C LEU A 76 -5.27 0.36 10.22
N VAL A 77 -4.06 0.89 10.49
CA VAL A 77 -3.79 2.32 10.55
C VAL A 77 -3.19 2.80 9.22
N TYR A 78 -2.09 2.20 8.81
CA TYR A 78 -1.38 2.59 7.60
C TYR A 78 -1.87 1.79 6.40
N SER A 79 -2.21 2.49 5.32
CA SER A 79 -2.70 1.88 4.07
C SER A 79 -1.64 1.81 2.97
N HIS A 80 -0.57 2.61 3.07
CA HIS A 80 0.47 2.70 2.05
C HIS A 80 1.85 2.91 2.67
N ALA A 81 2.89 2.40 1.96
CA ALA A 81 4.27 2.58 2.36
C ALA A 81 5.19 2.77 1.14
N GLY A 82 6.36 3.34 1.38
CA GLY A 82 7.43 3.54 0.41
C GLY A 82 8.80 3.57 1.08
N PHE A 83 9.84 3.57 0.28
CA PHE A 83 11.22 3.71 0.75
C PHE A 83 11.72 5.13 0.51
N ALA A 84 11.99 5.89 1.57
CA ALA A 84 12.63 7.19 1.49
C ALA A 84 14.15 6.98 1.34
N VAL A 85 14.68 7.33 0.17
CA VAL A 85 16.10 7.17 -0.19
C VAL A 85 16.79 8.51 -0.06
N ARG A 86 17.89 8.57 0.72
CA ARG A 86 18.61 9.82 1.02
C ARG A 86 19.21 10.45 -0.24
N ASP A 87 20.02 9.72 -0.96
CA ASP A 87 20.83 10.24 -2.06
C ASP A 87 20.37 9.66 -3.41
N HIS A 88 19.09 9.86 -3.71
CA HIS A 88 18.51 9.45 -4.99
C HIS A 88 18.78 10.50 -6.07
N ALA A 89 18.97 10.07 -7.33
CA ALA A 89 19.22 10.97 -8.47
C ALA A 89 18.11 12.01 -8.69
N SER A 90 16.87 11.71 -8.28
CA SER A 90 15.73 12.64 -8.35
C SER A 90 15.68 13.66 -7.19
N GLY A 91 16.61 13.58 -6.24
CA GLY A 91 16.73 14.49 -5.09
C GLY A 91 16.73 13.77 -3.75
N ARG A 92 17.18 14.51 -2.72
CA ARG A 92 17.27 14.03 -1.34
C ARG A 92 15.90 13.62 -0.81
N TRP A 93 15.84 12.45 -0.16
CA TRP A 93 14.66 11.84 0.38
C TRP A 93 13.55 11.61 -0.65
N SER A 94 13.96 11.13 -1.82
CA SER A 94 13.00 10.62 -2.79
C SER A 94 12.36 9.33 -2.30
N VAL A 95 11.04 9.23 -2.45
CA VAL A 95 10.26 8.06 -2.05
C VAL A 95 10.06 7.16 -3.26
N VAL A 96 10.60 5.94 -3.17
CA VAL A 96 10.35 4.88 -4.16
C VAL A 96 9.21 4.02 -3.68
N HIS A 97 8.14 3.92 -4.46
CA HIS A 97 6.96 3.16 -4.10
C HIS A 97 6.19 2.66 -5.33
N LEU A 98 5.33 1.66 -5.13
CA LEU A 98 4.44 1.14 -6.16
C LEU A 98 3.06 1.80 -6.03
N LEU A 99 2.55 2.36 -7.12
CA LEU A 99 1.19 2.89 -7.22
C LEU A 99 0.41 2.18 -8.32
N ASN A 100 -0.87 1.98 -8.07
CA ASN A 100 -1.79 1.54 -9.12
C ASN A 100 -2.21 2.71 -10.01
N GLU A 101 -2.42 2.42 -11.28
CA GLU A 101 -3.07 3.34 -12.20
C GLU A 101 -4.58 3.32 -11.95
N CYS A 102 -5.13 4.52 -11.74
CA CYS A 102 -6.52 4.67 -11.32
C CYS A 102 -7.51 3.94 -12.23
N GLY A 103 -8.45 3.20 -11.63
CA GLY A 103 -9.51 2.49 -12.35
C GLY A 103 -9.04 1.29 -13.18
N THR A 104 -7.77 0.88 -13.06
CA THR A 104 -7.20 -0.22 -13.85
C THR A 104 -6.56 -1.29 -12.97
N HIS A 105 -6.20 -2.42 -13.58
CA HIS A 105 -5.31 -3.43 -12.98
C HIS A 105 -3.83 -3.19 -13.30
N ALA A 106 -3.45 -1.99 -13.73
CA ALA A 106 -2.06 -1.64 -13.99
C ALA A 106 -1.44 -0.92 -12.78
N SER A 107 -0.13 -1.02 -12.66
CA SER A 107 0.67 -0.31 -11.68
C SER A 107 2.05 0.03 -12.22
N GLY A 108 2.72 0.98 -11.55
CA GLY A 108 4.09 1.38 -11.85
C GLY A 108 4.89 1.61 -10.56
N LEU A 109 6.21 1.61 -10.71
CA LEU A 109 7.11 2.08 -9.68
C LEU A 109 7.36 3.57 -9.91
N TYR A 110 7.15 4.35 -8.87
CA TYR A 110 7.26 5.81 -8.90
C TYR A 110 8.35 6.29 -7.94
N VAL A 111 8.96 7.39 -8.33
CA VAL A 111 9.90 8.13 -7.49
C VAL A 111 9.34 9.52 -7.27
N GLN A 112 8.99 9.85 -6.03
CA GLN A 112 8.34 11.12 -5.69
C GLN A 112 9.08 11.80 -4.52
N GLY A 113 9.07 13.13 -4.48
CA GLY A 113 9.50 13.87 -3.29
C GLY A 113 8.53 13.65 -2.11
N LEU A 114 9.02 13.86 -0.89
CA LEU A 114 8.20 13.71 0.34
C LEU A 114 6.92 14.54 0.31
N VAL A 115 6.94 15.75 -0.25
CA VAL A 115 5.72 16.58 -0.35
C VAL A 115 4.67 15.86 -1.17
N ASN A 116 5.02 15.32 -2.35
CA ASN A 116 4.09 14.58 -3.19
C ASN A 116 3.60 13.30 -2.51
N PHE A 117 4.48 12.61 -1.77
CA PHE A 117 4.09 11.43 -1.01
C PHE A 117 3.02 11.73 0.05
N PHE A 118 3.07 12.92 0.70
CA PHE A 118 2.09 13.33 1.70
C PHE A 118 0.96 14.21 1.13
N ALA A 119 1.04 14.66 -0.12
CA ALA A 119 0.02 15.49 -0.76
C ALA A 119 -1.14 14.71 -1.38
N ASP A 120 -1.10 13.38 -1.36
CA ASP A 120 -2.21 12.52 -1.78
C ASP A 120 -3.44 12.75 -0.88
N ASP A 121 -4.62 12.23 -1.26
CA ASP A 121 -5.84 12.39 -0.45
C ASP A 121 -5.78 11.55 0.84
N LEU A 122 -4.99 12.02 1.81
CA LEU A 122 -4.77 11.33 3.07
C LEU A 122 -5.94 11.56 4.05
N VAL A 123 -6.27 10.50 4.79
CA VAL A 123 -7.22 10.57 5.91
C VAL A 123 -6.66 11.43 7.04
N THR A 124 -5.38 11.21 7.38
CA THR A 124 -4.62 12.03 8.33
C THR A 124 -3.19 12.19 7.84
N GLN A 125 -2.49 13.20 8.37
CA GLN A 125 -1.05 13.42 8.13
C GLN A 125 -0.16 12.59 9.09
N ASP A 126 -0.69 11.53 9.66
CA ASP A 126 0.08 10.61 10.49
C ASP A 126 0.96 9.72 9.61
N ALA A 127 2.15 9.47 10.09
CA ALA A 127 3.16 8.69 9.38
C ALA A 127 4.02 7.89 10.34
N ARG A 128 4.59 6.78 9.85
CA ARG A 128 5.59 5.99 10.57
C ARG A 128 6.86 5.92 9.77
N ILE A 129 7.99 6.03 10.46
CA ILE A 129 9.33 5.86 9.92
C ILE A 129 9.95 4.64 10.59
N VAL A 130 10.58 3.78 9.80
CA VAL A 130 11.35 2.63 10.29
C VAL A 130 12.73 2.68 9.67
N TRP A 131 13.74 2.86 10.49
CA TRP A 131 15.14 2.68 10.10
C TRP A 131 15.52 1.21 10.26
N LEU A 132 16.13 0.66 9.24
CA LEU A 132 16.56 -0.74 9.21
C LEU A 132 17.96 -0.87 9.84
N GLN A 133 18.34 -2.09 10.20
CA GLN A 133 19.71 -2.40 10.58
C GLN A 133 20.69 -1.92 9.49
N PRO A 134 21.85 -1.34 9.85
CA PRO A 134 22.74 -0.65 8.89
C PRO A 134 23.08 -1.47 7.65
N ALA A 135 23.50 -2.72 7.81
CA ALA A 135 23.85 -3.58 6.68
C ALA A 135 22.64 -3.87 5.74
N HIS A 136 21.42 -3.92 6.28
CA HIS A 136 20.19 -4.06 5.48
C HIS A 136 19.86 -2.74 4.74
N ALA A 137 19.97 -1.61 5.43
CA ALA A 137 19.74 -0.29 4.86
C ALA A 137 20.67 -0.01 3.66
N GLU A 138 21.96 -0.33 3.77
CA GLU A 138 22.93 -0.18 2.68
C GLU A 138 22.59 -1.03 1.45
N ARG A 139 22.23 -2.30 1.65
CA ARG A 139 21.84 -3.20 0.55
C ARG A 139 20.54 -2.74 -0.11
N LEU A 140 19.56 -2.31 0.68
CA LEU A 140 18.29 -1.79 0.19
C LEU A 140 18.50 -0.49 -0.61
N ALA A 141 19.29 0.46 -0.09
CA ALA A 141 19.59 1.69 -0.81
C ALA A 141 20.28 1.41 -2.15
N SER A 142 21.29 0.54 -2.17
CA SER A 142 21.98 0.12 -3.40
C SER A 142 21.03 -0.53 -4.40
N HIS A 143 20.09 -1.37 -3.93
CA HIS A 143 19.04 -1.99 -4.76
C HIS A 143 18.11 -0.95 -5.38
N LEU A 144 17.66 0.03 -4.61
CA LEU A 144 16.71 1.04 -5.06
C LEU A 144 17.33 2.07 -6.03
N VAL A 145 18.60 2.42 -5.84
CA VAL A 145 19.32 3.35 -6.75
C VAL A 145 19.71 2.68 -8.05
N GLY A 146 20.12 1.42 -8.01
CA GLY A 146 20.55 0.65 -9.20
C GLY A 146 19.43 0.22 -10.13
N LEU A 147 18.17 0.37 -9.72
CA LEU A 147 16.95 0.01 -10.45
C LEU A 147 16.99 -1.38 -11.15
N PRO A 148 17.31 -2.47 -10.49
CA PRO A 148 16.92 -3.78 -10.99
C PRO A 148 15.43 -4.01 -10.73
N GLN A 149 14.61 -2.98 -11.03
CA GLN A 149 13.16 -2.93 -10.80
C GLN A 149 12.41 -4.09 -11.46
N ALA A 150 12.97 -4.62 -12.54
CA ALA A 150 12.28 -5.62 -13.34
C ALA A 150 12.11 -6.97 -12.63
N SER A 151 12.95 -7.34 -11.66
CA SER A 151 12.93 -8.69 -11.09
C SER A 151 11.87 -8.93 -10.02
N LEU A 152 11.52 -7.89 -9.24
CA LEU A 152 10.53 -7.97 -8.16
C LEU A 152 9.24 -7.19 -8.44
N PHE A 153 9.13 -6.52 -9.58
CA PHE A 153 7.96 -5.75 -9.97
C PHE A 153 7.02 -6.56 -10.88
N GLN A 154 5.73 -6.53 -10.55
CA GLN A 154 4.65 -7.08 -11.37
C GLN A 154 3.66 -5.95 -11.72
N PRO A 155 3.51 -5.58 -13.01
CA PRO A 155 2.65 -4.46 -13.39
C PRO A 155 1.16 -4.73 -13.22
N ARG A 156 0.73 -5.99 -13.07
CA ARG A 156 -0.68 -6.30 -12.82
C ARG A 156 -1.01 -6.12 -11.35
N TYR A 157 -1.81 -5.10 -11.07
CA TYR A 157 -2.20 -4.72 -9.73
C TYR A 157 -3.48 -5.43 -9.28
N ASN A 158 -3.49 -5.85 -8.03
CA ASN A 158 -4.69 -6.26 -7.32
C ASN A 158 -4.59 -5.81 -5.87
N LEU A 159 -5.47 -4.90 -5.41
CA LEU A 159 -5.45 -4.35 -4.05
C LEU A 159 -5.38 -5.44 -2.96
N ILE A 160 -6.08 -6.55 -3.20
CA ILE A 160 -6.07 -7.73 -2.32
C ILE A 160 -5.24 -8.87 -2.90
N ALA A 161 -4.13 -8.57 -3.58
CA ALA A 161 -3.26 -9.60 -4.14
C ALA A 161 -2.93 -10.66 -3.09
N ARG A 162 -3.03 -11.93 -3.49
CA ARG A 162 -2.61 -13.04 -2.66
C ARG A 162 -1.09 -12.96 -2.43
N PRO A 163 -0.60 -13.16 -1.20
CA PRO A 163 0.80 -12.90 -0.87
C PRO A 163 1.83 -13.63 -1.76
N ASP A 164 1.51 -14.83 -2.23
CA ASP A 164 2.36 -15.64 -3.13
C ASP A 164 1.90 -15.58 -4.59
N SER A 165 1.09 -14.60 -4.99
CA SER A 165 0.58 -14.48 -6.35
C SER A 165 1.71 -14.19 -7.33
N THR A 166 1.78 -14.99 -8.40
CA THR A 166 2.68 -14.74 -9.53
C THR A 166 2.03 -13.82 -10.58
N GLN A 167 0.71 -13.63 -10.51
CA GLN A 167 -0.05 -12.87 -11.51
C GLN A 167 -0.29 -11.42 -11.11
N TYR A 168 -0.41 -11.14 -9.80
CA TYR A 168 -0.75 -9.83 -9.27
C TYR A 168 0.23 -9.41 -8.17
N GLN A 169 0.30 -8.11 -7.95
CA GLN A 169 1.04 -7.50 -6.84
C GLN A 169 0.25 -6.29 -6.33
N ASN A 170 0.32 -6.02 -5.04
CA ASN A 170 -0.05 -4.72 -4.48
C ASN A 170 1.19 -3.99 -3.99
N SER A 171 1.03 -2.72 -3.58
CA SER A 171 2.14 -1.90 -3.12
C SER A 171 2.88 -2.50 -1.92
N THR A 172 2.16 -3.09 -0.98
CA THR A 172 2.73 -3.69 0.23
C THR A 172 3.43 -5.03 -0.04
N SER A 173 2.96 -5.83 -1.00
CA SER A 173 3.68 -7.03 -1.44
C SER A 173 5.03 -6.68 -2.05
N TRP A 174 5.10 -5.62 -2.88
CA TRP A 174 6.36 -5.15 -3.43
C TRP A 174 7.33 -4.69 -2.33
N ILE A 175 6.85 -3.95 -1.32
CA ILE A 175 7.65 -3.55 -0.15
C ILE A 175 8.21 -4.77 0.58
N LEU A 176 7.36 -5.76 0.91
CA LEU A 176 7.77 -6.99 1.61
C LEU A 176 8.84 -7.76 0.82
N GLU A 177 8.58 -7.98 -0.47
CA GLU A 177 9.45 -8.75 -1.36
C GLU A 177 10.82 -8.05 -1.53
N THR A 178 10.82 -6.71 -1.63
CA THR A 178 12.03 -5.90 -1.71
C THR A 178 12.84 -5.96 -0.41
N LEU A 179 12.18 -5.79 0.74
CA LEU A 179 12.82 -5.94 2.06
C LEU A 179 13.41 -7.34 2.24
N ALA A 180 12.68 -8.38 1.90
CA ALA A 180 13.16 -9.75 2.03
C ALA A 180 14.37 -10.03 1.12
N ALA A 181 14.31 -9.59 -0.13
CA ALA A 181 15.37 -9.80 -1.10
C ALA A 181 16.67 -9.04 -0.76
N THR A 182 16.60 -7.99 0.03
CA THR A 182 17.75 -7.15 0.40
C THR A 182 18.31 -7.44 1.80
N GLN A 183 17.79 -8.44 2.52
CA GLN A 183 18.38 -8.87 3.78
C GLN A 183 19.86 -9.26 3.61
N PRO A 184 20.74 -9.00 4.60
CA PRO A 184 22.17 -9.32 4.49
C PRO A 184 22.47 -10.78 4.15
N ALA A 185 21.65 -11.70 4.65
CA ALA A 185 21.81 -13.15 4.44
C ALA A 185 21.12 -13.68 3.17
N SER A 186 20.41 -12.82 2.40
CA SER A 186 19.53 -13.27 1.30
C SER A 186 20.25 -13.74 0.04
N GLY A 187 21.55 -13.41 -0.13
CA GLY A 187 22.22 -13.62 -1.41
C GLY A 187 21.64 -12.71 -2.52
N ASP A 188 21.70 -13.18 -3.77
CA ASP A 188 21.15 -12.47 -4.94
C ASP A 188 19.76 -13.02 -5.29
N ILE A 189 18.73 -12.48 -4.64
CA ILE A 189 17.34 -12.87 -4.88
C ILE A 189 16.74 -11.97 -5.97
N ARG A 190 16.32 -12.61 -7.07
CA ARG A 190 15.78 -11.94 -8.26
C ARG A 190 14.32 -12.28 -8.57
N THR A 191 13.68 -13.10 -7.77
CA THR A 191 12.29 -13.50 -8.01
C THR A 191 11.42 -13.26 -6.79
N ARG A 192 10.21 -12.79 -7.02
CA ARG A 192 9.20 -12.51 -6.00
C ARG A 192 8.89 -13.73 -5.13
N HIS A 193 8.76 -14.90 -5.77
CA HIS A 193 8.47 -16.16 -5.07
C HIS A 193 9.55 -16.50 -4.04
N ILE A 194 10.84 -16.37 -4.39
CA ILE A 194 11.95 -16.64 -3.47
C ILE A 194 11.99 -15.57 -2.37
N ALA A 195 11.78 -14.29 -2.70
CA ALA A 195 11.72 -13.21 -1.73
C ALA A 195 10.60 -13.43 -0.70
N TYR A 196 9.40 -13.81 -1.15
CA TYR A 196 8.29 -14.13 -0.26
C TYR A 196 8.56 -15.38 0.60
N ALA A 197 9.14 -16.43 0.01
CA ALA A 197 9.52 -17.63 0.77
C ALA A 197 10.55 -17.31 1.87
N LEU A 198 11.51 -16.42 1.60
CA LEU A 198 12.45 -15.95 2.61
C LEU A 198 11.75 -15.13 3.71
N ALA A 199 10.83 -14.25 3.36
CA ALA A 199 10.03 -13.51 4.35
C ALA A 199 9.30 -14.47 5.30
N LEU A 200 8.66 -15.52 4.77
CA LEU A 200 8.01 -16.57 5.58
C LEU A 200 9.03 -17.30 6.47
N ALA A 201 10.18 -17.70 5.91
CA ALA A 201 11.22 -18.40 6.66
C ALA A 201 11.81 -17.56 7.80
N THR A 202 11.73 -16.21 7.69
CA THR A 202 12.16 -15.26 8.72
C THR A 202 11.02 -14.71 9.59
N GLY A 203 9.85 -15.38 9.59
CA GLY A 203 8.75 -15.11 10.51
C GLY A 203 7.72 -14.07 10.03
N PHE A 204 7.66 -13.79 8.72
CA PHE A 204 6.55 -13.01 8.18
C PHE A 204 5.25 -13.80 8.21
N GLU A 205 4.18 -13.15 8.66
CA GLU A 205 2.82 -13.68 8.65
C GLU A 205 1.88 -12.68 7.97
N PRO A 206 1.14 -13.08 6.91
CA PRO A 206 0.18 -12.18 6.27
C PRO A 206 -1.02 -11.93 7.19
N ASP A 207 -1.58 -10.73 7.10
CA ASP A 207 -2.88 -10.45 7.72
C ASP A 207 -4.01 -11.19 7.00
N VAL A 208 -5.07 -11.51 7.72
CA VAL A 208 -6.28 -12.12 7.16
C VAL A 208 -7.43 -11.13 7.25
N LEU A 209 -7.78 -10.51 6.13
CA LEU A 209 -8.92 -9.59 6.04
C LEU A 209 -10.23 -10.38 5.87
N ARG A 210 -11.27 -9.97 6.61
CA ARG A 210 -12.63 -10.48 6.43
C ARG A 210 -13.40 -9.53 5.53
N ILE A 211 -13.84 -10.03 4.36
CA ILE A 211 -14.60 -9.23 3.39
C ILE A 211 -15.98 -9.84 3.24
N ALA A 212 -17.01 -9.08 3.61
CA ALA A 212 -18.41 -9.51 3.55
C ALA A 212 -18.81 -9.87 2.11
N TYR A 213 -19.73 -10.83 1.97
CA TYR A 213 -20.19 -11.31 0.65
C TYR A 213 -20.72 -10.18 -0.23
N THR A 214 -21.51 -9.27 0.33
CA THR A 214 -22.07 -8.12 -0.39
C THR A 214 -20.98 -7.21 -0.97
N ARG A 215 -19.91 -6.94 -0.21
CA ARG A 215 -18.77 -6.16 -0.68
C ARG A 215 -17.97 -6.90 -1.75
N ARG A 216 -17.87 -8.22 -1.68
CA ARG A 216 -17.19 -9.03 -2.70
C ARG A 216 -17.91 -8.98 -4.03
N VAL A 217 -19.24 -9.06 -4.03
CA VAL A 217 -20.05 -8.92 -5.24
C VAL A 217 -19.90 -7.51 -5.82
N ALA A 218 -20.03 -6.47 -5.00
CA ALA A 218 -19.86 -5.09 -5.43
C ALA A 218 -18.43 -4.82 -5.94
N GLY A 219 -17.40 -5.23 -5.20
CA GLY A 219 -15.99 -5.05 -5.60
C GLY A 219 -15.62 -5.80 -6.88
N GLY A 220 -16.15 -7.01 -7.06
CA GLY A 220 -15.92 -7.80 -8.28
C GLY A 220 -16.60 -7.25 -9.53
N LEU A 221 -17.68 -6.48 -9.36
CA LEU A 221 -18.41 -5.87 -10.48
C LEU A 221 -17.93 -4.44 -10.81
N PHE A 222 -17.42 -3.70 -9.81
CA PHE A 222 -17.19 -2.26 -9.95
C PHE A 222 -15.76 -1.83 -9.56
N GLY A 223 -14.96 -2.69 -8.93
CA GLY A 223 -13.59 -2.38 -8.53
C GLY A 223 -12.59 -2.70 -9.63
N GLY A 224 -12.17 -1.71 -10.41
CA GLY A 224 -11.20 -1.90 -11.49
C GLY A 224 -9.81 -2.37 -11.04
N ASN A 225 -9.52 -2.37 -9.72
CA ASN A 225 -8.25 -2.78 -9.14
C ASN A 225 -8.37 -3.91 -8.09
N VAL A 226 -9.52 -4.60 -8.04
CA VAL A 226 -9.77 -5.73 -7.12
C VAL A 226 -10.12 -6.99 -7.90
N SER A 227 -9.37 -8.07 -7.67
CA SER A 227 -9.65 -9.39 -8.25
C SER A 227 -9.68 -10.46 -7.17
N PHE A 228 -10.86 -10.98 -6.87
CA PHE A 228 -11.03 -12.10 -5.94
C PHE A 228 -10.57 -13.44 -6.53
N SER A 229 -10.49 -13.54 -7.86
CA SER A 229 -10.07 -14.77 -8.57
C SER A 229 -8.59 -15.12 -8.34
N ASP A 230 -7.79 -14.18 -7.86
CA ASP A 230 -6.40 -14.42 -7.45
C ASP A 230 -6.29 -15.37 -6.24
N HIS A 231 -7.36 -15.47 -5.46
CA HIS A 231 -7.44 -16.33 -4.29
C HIS A 231 -8.12 -17.68 -4.58
N PRO A 232 -7.70 -18.76 -3.89
CA PRO A 232 -8.33 -20.07 -4.02
C PRO A 232 -9.84 -20.05 -3.71
N VAL A 233 -10.58 -21.02 -4.27
CA VAL A 233 -12.03 -21.13 -4.06
C VAL A 233 -12.38 -21.17 -2.58
N ALA A 234 -11.64 -21.94 -1.77
CA ALA A 234 -11.87 -22.05 -0.33
C ALA A 234 -11.76 -20.68 0.39
N THR A 235 -10.77 -19.86 0.03
CA THR A 235 -10.60 -18.48 0.53
C THR A 235 -11.80 -17.62 0.13
N ARG A 236 -12.21 -17.71 -1.14
CA ARG A 236 -13.37 -16.96 -1.64
C ARG A 236 -14.68 -17.36 -0.96
N LEU A 237 -14.87 -18.63 -0.65
CA LEU A 237 -16.05 -19.09 0.07
C LEU A 237 -16.03 -18.65 1.54
N SER A 238 -14.89 -18.75 2.21
CA SER A 238 -14.75 -18.36 3.63
C SER A 238 -14.82 -16.85 3.85
N GLY A 239 -14.55 -16.02 2.83
CA GLY A 239 -14.44 -14.57 2.96
C GLY A 239 -13.23 -14.09 3.76
N ARG A 240 -12.24 -14.95 3.99
CA ARG A 240 -11.02 -14.70 4.78
C ARG A 240 -9.83 -14.64 3.83
N TYR A 241 -9.38 -13.43 3.51
CA TYR A 241 -8.36 -13.17 2.51
C TYR A 241 -7.01 -12.90 3.16
N PRO A 242 -5.99 -13.78 3.02
CA PRO A 242 -4.63 -13.44 3.40
C PRO A 242 -4.09 -12.38 2.45
N VAL A 243 -3.52 -11.31 3.01
CA VAL A 243 -2.95 -10.18 2.26
C VAL A 243 -1.70 -9.67 2.96
N VAL A 244 -0.77 -9.09 2.21
CA VAL A 244 0.33 -8.31 2.79
C VAL A 244 -0.22 -6.93 3.15
N THR A 245 -0.07 -6.51 4.41
CA THR A 245 -0.44 -5.18 4.89
C THR A 245 0.78 -4.46 5.47
N VAL A 246 0.70 -3.15 5.63
CA VAL A 246 1.76 -2.39 6.32
C VAL A 246 1.94 -2.90 7.75
N ARG A 247 0.83 -3.20 8.48
CA ARG A 247 0.88 -3.77 9.83
C ARG A 247 1.66 -5.09 9.88
N ALA A 248 1.39 -6.00 8.93
CA ALA A 248 2.08 -7.29 8.87
C ALA A 248 3.59 -7.11 8.61
N ILE A 249 3.97 -6.16 7.76
CA ILE A 249 5.38 -5.82 7.49
C ILE A 249 6.04 -5.26 8.74
N LEU A 250 5.42 -4.28 9.40
CA LEU A 250 5.97 -3.68 10.63
C LEU A 250 6.17 -4.72 11.72
N GLY A 251 5.16 -5.58 11.96
CA GLY A 251 5.27 -6.66 12.93
C GLY A 251 6.35 -7.69 12.58
N TRP A 252 6.58 -7.95 11.30
CA TRP A 252 7.68 -8.81 10.87
C TRP A 252 9.05 -8.16 11.12
N LEU A 253 9.22 -6.88 10.77
CA LEU A 253 10.46 -6.15 11.01
C LEU A 253 10.84 -6.12 12.50
N ASP A 254 9.83 -5.98 13.37
CA ASP A 254 10.02 -6.01 14.82
C ASP A 254 10.45 -7.40 15.31
N ARG A 255 9.71 -8.44 14.94
CA ARG A 255 10.00 -9.82 15.39
C ARG A 255 11.31 -10.38 14.87
N SER A 256 11.72 -9.97 13.68
CA SER A 256 12.97 -10.43 13.04
C SER A 256 14.19 -9.56 13.39
N ALA A 257 14.01 -8.56 14.26
CA ALA A 257 15.05 -7.58 14.61
C ALA A 257 15.72 -6.89 13.41
N LEU A 258 14.96 -6.74 12.30
CA LEU A 258 15.38 -6.03 11.10
C LEU A 258 15.20 -4.51 11.23
N ALA A 259 14.27 -4.08 12.08
CA ALA A 259 14.15 -2.68 12.48
C ALA A 259 15.27 -2.32 13.46
N HIS A 260 15.92 -1.19 13.22
CA HIS A 260 16.92 -0.60 14.14
C HIS A 260 16.26 0.40 15.08
N GLU A 261 15.49 1.32 14.51
CA GLU A 261 14.77 2.37 15.23
C GLU A 261 13.46 2.70 14.50
N GLN A 262 12.51 3.26 15.23
CA GLN A 262 11.21 3.65 14.68
C GLN A 262 10.75 4.97 15.29
N ALA A 263 10.04 5.75 14.48
CA ALA A 263 9.36 6.96 14.93
C ALA A 263 7.98 7.05 14.27
N GLU A 264 7.05 7.68 14.96
CA GLU A 264 5.68 7.82 14.48
C GLU A 264 5.20 9.26 14.64
N TRP A 265 4.65 9.82 13.59
CA TRP A 265 3.90 11.07 13.65
C TRP A 265 2.45 10.76 14.00
N ARG A 266 1.96 11.36 15.11
CA ARG A 266 0.54 11.33 15.50
C ARG A 266 0.09 12.72 15.86
N GLY A 267 -0.93 13.23 15.16
CA GLY A 267 -1.44 14.58 15.39
C GLY A 267 -0.38 15.68 15.29
N GLY A 268 0.63 15.48 14.43
CA GLY A 268 1.73 16.43 14.24
C GLY A 268 2.88 16.34 15.26
N VAL A 269 2.84 15.38 16.19
CA VAL A 269 3.89 15.16 17.19
C VAL A 269 4.68 13.89 16.83
N LEU A 270 6.02 14.02 16.79
CA LEU A 270 6.91 12.85 16.61
C LEU A 270 7.03 12.10 17.94
N GLN A 271 6.74 10.82 17.90
CA GLN A 271 6.92 9.90 19.02
C GLN A 271 8.00 8.89 18.63
N ALA A 272 9.15 8.96 19.26
CA ALA A 272 10.18 7.92 19.14
C ALA A 272 9.64 6.63 19.78
N GLN A 273 9.74 5.53 19.05
CA GLN A 273 9.41 4.21 19.58
C GLN A 273 10.75 3.52 19.89
N PRO A 274 10.97 3.00 21.11
CA PRO A 274 12.14 2.20 21.35
C PRO A 274 12.15 1.03 20.36
N GLY A 275 13.32 0.79 19.77
CA GLY A 275 13.54 -0.41 18.98
C GLY A 275 13.29 -1.66 19.82
N PRO A 276 13.06 -2.83 19.21
CA PRO A 276 12.97 -4.07 19.94
C PRO A 276 14.27 -4.27 20.70
N GLY A 277 14.18 -4.38 22.05
CA GLY A 277 15.29 -4.63 22.96
C GLY A 277 15.84 -6.04 22.80
#